data_9bf3ae7889fac856afe0d41c7d22612d
#
_entry.id   9bf3ae7889fac856afe0d41c7d22612d
#
_cell.length_a   1.000
_cell.length_b   1.000
_cell.length_c   1.000
_cell.angle_alpha   90.00
_cell.angle_beta   90.00
_cell.angle_gamma   90.00
#
_symmetry.space_group_name_H-M   'P 1'
#
loop_
_entity.id
_entity.type
_entity.pdbx_description
1 polymer ?
#
loop_
_entity_poly.entity_id
_entity_poly.type
_entity_poly.pdbx_seq_one_letter_code
_entity_poly.pdbx_strand_id
1 'polypeptide(L)'
;MPTMTQTETEIQEIIDRETRAWDTQDVDLLMTIFHPDMVWPWPPTAQAHDPMEWQLEIGRYDADRWRSGWQRLFDSHELVRNQRETLKIEVSEQGDGAFAVVDVDTLWRAPDGADFLWCGRACKIYTKMEDGWKLIAHTGLLEYSDE
;
A
#
# COMPACT_ATOMS: atom_id res chain seq x y z
N MET A 1 -24.55 -13.56 -7.17
CA MET A 1 -23.32 -12.77 -6.97
C MET A 1 -22.92 -12.12 -8.28
N PRO A 2 -22.80 -10.80 -8.31
CA PRO A 2 -22.32 -10.16 -9.52
C PRO A 2 -20.87 -10.57 -9.80
N THR A 3 -20.59 -10.86 -11.03
CA THR A 3 -19.25 -11.18 -11.47
C THR A 3 -18.44 -9.89 -11.57
N MET A 4 -17.18 -9.92 -11.17
CA MET A 4 -16.29 -8.78 -11.33
C MET A 4 -16.12 -8.45 -12.80
N THR A 5 -16.12 -7.15 -13.12
CA THR A 5 -15.79 -6.70 -14.46
C THR A 5 -14.32 -6.98 -14.76
N GLN A 6 -13.95 -6.91 -16.03
CA GLN A 6 -12.55 -7.08 -16.43
C GLN A 6 -11.66 -6.04 -15.73
N THR A 7 -12.11 -4.78 -15.66
CA THR A 7 -11.33 -3.73 -14.99
C THR A 7 -11.18 -4.00 -13.50
N GLU A 8 -12.25 -4.43 -12.84
CA GLU A 8 -12.17 -4.80 -11.42
C GLU A 8 -11.18 -5.95 -11.22
N THR A 9 -11.15 -6.92 -12.13
CA THR A 9 -10.21 -8.03 -12.09
C THR A 9 -8.77 -7.55 -12.26
N GLU A 10 -8.54 -6.57 -13.13
CA GLU A 10 -7.23 -5.95 -13.31
C GLU A 10 -6.77 -5.24 -12.04
N ILE A 11 -7.67 -4.52 -11.37
CA ILE A 11 -7.36 -3.86 -10.11
C ILE A 11 -7.08 -4.90 -9.01
N GLN A 12 -7.87 -5.95 -8.93
CA GLN A 12 -7.61 -7.03 -7.98
C GLN A 12 -6.24 -7.66 -8.22
N GLU A 13 -5.84 -7.81 -9.49
CA GLU A 13 -4.50 -8.34 -9.81
C GLU A 13 -3.39 -7.48 -9.25
N ILE A 14 -3.49 -6.15 -9.40
CA ILE A 14 -2.43 -5.27 -8.87
C ILE A 14 -2.43 -5.24 -7.34
N ILE A 15 -3.59 -5.36 -6.71
CA ILE A 15 -3.68 -5.50 -5.24
C ILE A 15 -2.99 -6.80 -4.80
N ASP A 16 -3.28 -7.89 -5.50
CA ASP A 16 -2.68 -9.20 -5.18
C ASP A 16 -1.18 -9.19 -5.45
N ARG A 17 -0.73 -8.49 -6.48
CA ARG A 17 0.68 -8.32 -6.79
C ARG A 17 1.41 -7.58 -5.67
N GLU A 18 0.79 -6.53 -5.15
CA GLU A 18 1.35 -5.79 -4.01
C GLU A 18 1.45 -6.71 -2.78
N THR A 19 0.38 -7.45 -2.49
CA THR A 19 0.38 -8.41 -1.37
C THR A 19 1.51 -9.42 -1.54
N ARG A 20 1.68 -9.97 -2.74
CA ARG A 20 2.75 -10.92 -3.02
C ARG A 20 4.14 -10.30 -2.87
N ALA A 21 4.28 -9.03 -3.28
CA ALA A 21 5.55 -8.32 -3.13
C ALA A 21 5.94 -8.18 -1.66
N TRP A 22 4.98 -7.85 -0.79
CA TRP A 22 5.23 -7.80 0.65
C TRP A 22 5.50 -9.19 1.22
N ASP A 23 4.71 -10.20 0.84
CA ASP A 23 4.87 -11.56 1.33
C ASP A 23 6.24 -12.16 0.98
N THR A 24 6.73 -11.90 -0.22
CA THR A 24 8.00 -12.43 -0.67
C THR A 24 9.17 -11.47 -0.46
N GLN A 25 8.88 -10.29 0.09
CA GLN A 25 9.87 -9.24 0.32
C GLN A 25 10.65 -8.91 -0.96
N ASP A 26 9.89 -8.77 -2.06
CA ASP A 26 10.43 -8.53 -3.40
C ASP A 26 10.26 -7.05 -3.75
N VAL A 27 11.33 -6.27 -3.56
CA VAL A 27 11.28 -4.82 -3.81
C VAL A 27 11.11 -4.52 -5.30
N ASP A 28 11.65 -5.33 -6.18
CA ASP A 28 11.51 -5.10 -7.62
C ASP A 28 10.05 -5.25 -8.05
N LEU A 29 9.36 -6.27 -7.54
CA LEU A 29 7.95 -6.46 -7.82
C LEU A 29 7.12 -5.30 -7.26
N LEU A 30 7.43 -4.87 -6.04
CA LEU A 30 6.75 -3.75 -5.40
C LEU A 30 6.88 -2.47 -6.24
N MET A 31 8.08 -2.21 -6.78
CA MET A 31 8.32 -1.00 -7.57
C MET A 31 7.60 -1.00 -8.92
N THR A 32 7.12 -2.14 -9.40
CA THR A 32 6.31 -2.18 -10.64
C THR A 32 4.92 -1.59 -10.44
N ILE A 33 4.49 -1.42 -9.19
CA ILE A 33 3.13 -1.00 -8.83
C ILE A 33 3.02 0.51 -8.76
N PHE A 34 4.08 1.18 -8.33
CA PHE A 34 4.05 2.61 -8.01
C PHE A 34 4.25 3.49 -9.24
N HIS A 35 3.40 4.52 -9.35
CA HIS A 35 3.60 5.57 -10.33
C HIS A 35 4.81 6.42 -9.92
N PRO A 36 5.63 6.88 -10.88
CA PRO A 36 6.82 7.69 -10.54
C PRO A 36 6.55 8.99 -9.76
N ASP A 37 5.34 9.49 -9.82
CA ASP A 37 4.95 10.73 -9.14
C ASP A 37 3.89 10.51 -8.06
N MET A 38 3.76 9.30 -7.55
CA MET A 38 2.74 9.02 -6.54
C MET A 38 2.97 9.79 -5.25
N VAL A 39 1.92 9.95 -4.47
CA VAL A 39 1.97 10.55 -3.14
C VAL A 39 1.51 9.54 -2.09
N TRP A 40 2.07 9.65 -0.90
CA TRP A 40 1.75 8.73 0.18
C TRP A 40 1.65 9.50 1.51
N PRO A 41 0.60 10.34 1.67
CA PRO A 41 0.39 11.01 2.95
C PRO A 41 -0.06 9.99 3.99
N TRP A 42 0.45 10.09 5.21
CA TRP A 42 0.21 9.07 6.21
C TRP A 42 0.10 9.68 7.61
N PRO A 43 -0.91 9.29 8.41
CA PRO A 43 -0.96 9.71 9.78
C PRO A 43 0.16 9.05 10.60
N PRO A 44 0.88 9.81 11.44
CA PRO A 44 1.98 9.22 12.22
C PRO A 44 1.53 8.28 13.33
N THR A 45 0.27 8.44 13.79
CA THR A 45 -0.33 7.56 14.80
C THR A 45 -1.80 7.35 14.51
N ALA A 46 -2.40 6.36 15.14
CA ALA A 46 -3.82 6.09 15.01
C ALA A 46 -4.71 7.25 15.49
N GLN A 47 -4.17 8.14 16.32
CA GLN A 47 -4.90 9.27 16.87
C GLN A 47 -4.72 10.57 16.08
N ALA A 48 -3.83 10.59 15.12
CA ALA A 48 -3.51 11.78 14.33
C ALA A 48 -4.55 12.00 13.24
N HIS A 49 -5.68 12.57 13.59
CA HIS A 49 -6.77 12.81 12.64
C HIS A 49 -6.70 14.19 11.97
N ASP A 50 -5.87 15.09 12.46
CA ASP A 50 -5.67 16.39 11.84
C ASP A 50 -4.66 16.25 10.70
N PRO A 51 -5.05 16.56 9.45
CA PRO A 51 -4.13 16.42 8.32
C PRO A 51 -2.84 17.23 8.46
N MET A 52 -2.84 18.28 9.28
CA MET A 52 -1.63 19.08 9.53
C MET A 52 -0.56 18.30 10.30
N GLU A 53 -0.97 17.24 10.98
CA GLU A 53 -0.03 16.37 11.71
C GLU A 53 0.50 15.22 10.85
N TRP A 54 -0.05 15.04 9.64
CA TRP A 54 0.32 13.91 8.79
C TRP A 54 1.70 14.10 8.19
N GLN A 55 2.38 12.98 8.01
CA GLN A 55 3.72 12.96 7.41
C GLN A 55 3.61 13.06 5.89
N LEU A 56 4.18 14.12 5.33
CA LEU A 56 4.24 14.32 3.89
C LEU A 56 5.65 14.10 3.35
N GLU A 57 6.62 13.87 4.21
CA GLU A 57 8.01 13.63 3.81
C GLU A 57 8.17 12.37 2.98
N ILE A 58 7.37 11.37 3.27
CA ILE A 58 7.32 10.13 2.49
C ILE A 58 6.19 10.20 1.46
N GLY A 59 5.49 11.32 1.41
CA GLY A 59 4.28 11.45 0.61
C GLY A 59 4.53 11.66 -0.86
N ARG A 60 5.70 12.14 -1.25
CA ARG A 60 6.03 12.26 -2.66
C ARG A 60 6.98 11.17 -3.08
N TYR A 61 6.67 10.54 -4.19
CA TYR A 61 7.44 9.41 -4.66
C TYR A 61 8.78 9.82 -5.25
N ASP A 62 9.82 9.10 -4.83
CA ASP A 62 11.16 9.14 -5.39
C ASP A 62 11.59 7.68 -5.45
N ALA A 63 11.71 7.15 -6.66
CA ALA A 63 11.91 5.72 -6.88
C ALA A 63 13.12 5.18 -6.12
N ASP A 64 14.23 5.88 -6.16
CA ASP A 64 15.48 5.42 -5.50
C ASP A 64 15.33 5.41 -3.98
N ARG A 65 14.72 6.46 -3.43
CA ARG A 65 14.48 6.57 -2.00
C ARG A 65 13.54 5.49 -1.50
N TRP A 66 12.42 5.27 -2.22
CA TRP A 66 11.44 4.25 -1.84
C TRP A 66 12.04 2.85 -1.95
N ARG A 67 12.73 2.57 -3.06
CA ARG A 67 13.40 1.28 -3.24
C ARG A 67 14.37 0.99 -2.11
N SER A 68 15.21 1.96 -1.77
CA SER A 68 16.18 1.82 -0.69
C SER A 68 15.52 1.62 0.66
N GLY A 69 14.45 2.37 0.92
CA GLY A 69 13.67 2.26 2.16
C GLY A 69 13.03 0.89 2.34
N TRP A 70 12.33 0.43 1.30
CA TRP A 70 11.68 -0.88 1.36
C TRP A 70 12.71 -2.01 1.44
N GLN A 71 13.82 -1.91 0.71
CA GLN A 71 14.87 -2.92 0.78
C GLN A 71 15.48 -2.98 2.19
N ARG A 72 15.70 -1.83 2.84
CA ARG A 72 16.19 -1.82 4.22
C ARG A 72 15.21 -2.49 5.18
N LEU A 73 13.91 -2.25 5.00
CA LEU A 73 12.88 -2.91 5.80
C LEU A 73 12.94 -4.43 5.60
N PHE A 74 13.00 -4.88 4.36
CA PHE A 74 13.05 -6.30 4.02
C PHE A 74 14.31 -6.98 4.57
N ASP A 75 15.44 -6.27 4.53
CA ASP A 75 16.72 -6.81 5.01
C ASP A 75 16.81 -6.87 6.53
N SER A 76 16.11 -5.98 7.24
CA SER A 76 16.25 -5.82 8.68
C SER A 76 15.11 -6.44 9.50
N HIS A 77 13.95 -6.64 8.90
CA HIS A 77 12.76 -7.09 9.64
C HIS A 77 12.28 -8.43 9.11
N GLU A 78 11.73 -9.24 10.03
CA GLU A 78 11.05 -10.48 9.67
C GLU A 78 9.57 -10.19 9.48
N LEU A 79 9.02 -10.65 8.36
CA LEU A 79 7.57 -10.60 8.15
C LEU A 79 6.92 -11.74 8.89
N VAL A 80 6.15 -11.42 9.93
CA VAL A 80 5.48 -12.43 10.75
C VAL A 80 4.14 -12.82 10.13
N ARG A 81 3.38 -11.83 9.66
CA ARG A 81 2.14 -12.07 8.93
C ARG A 81 1.83 -10.88 8.03
N ASN A 82 1.06 -11.14 6.99
CA ASN A 82 0.58 -10.10 6.08
C ASN A 82 -0.77 -10.53 5.55
N GLN A 83 -1.83 -10.16 6.25
CA GLN A 83 -3.19 -10.50 5.88
C GLN A 83 -3.86 -9.27 5.29
N ARG A 84 -4.41 -9.41 4.09
CA ARG A 84 -5.05 -8.31 3.39
C ARG A 84 -6.37 -8.77 2.80
N GLU A 85 -7.38 -7.93 2.95
CA GLU A 85 -8.71 -8.21 2.44
C GLU A 85 -9.20 -7.00 1.65
N THR A 86 -9.52 -7.22 0.38
CA THR A 86 -10.11 -6.18 -0.46
C THR A 86 -11.60 -6.08 -0.14
N LEU A 87 -12.03 -4.92 0.36
CA LEU A 87 -13.42 -4.69 0.72
C LEU A 87 -14.20 -4.10 -0.43
N LYS A 88 -13.58 -3.25 -1.26
CA LYS A 88 -14.27 -2.54 -2.32
C LYS A 88 -13.31 -2.13 -3.41
N ILE A 89 -13.77 -2.21 -4.64
CA ILE A 89 -13.11 -1.66 -5.82
C ILE A 89 -14.13 -0.81 -6.56
N GLU A 90 -13.80 0.46 -6.82
CA GLU A 90 -14.61 1.37 -7.60
C GLU A 90 -13.81 1.80 -8.83
N VAL A 91 -14.44 1.73 -9.99
CA VAL A 91 -13.80 2.07 -11.27
C VAL A 91 -14.50 3.27 -11.87
N SER A 92 -13.73 4.20 -12.43
CA SER A 92 -14.28 5.36 -13.12
C SER A 92 -15.13 4.95 -14.32
N GLU A 93 -16.05 5.80 -14.71
CA GLU A 93 -16.93 5.53 -15.84
C GLU A 93 -16.15 5.29 -17.13
N GLN A 94 -15.03 6.01 -17.32
CA GLN A 94 -14.18 5.86 -18.50
C GLN A 94 -13.22 4.66 -18.41
N GLY A 95 -13.11 4.02 -17.24
CA GLY A 95 -12.22 2.88 -17.06
C GLY A 95 -10.74 3.24 -16.94
N ASP A 96 -10.43 4.49 -16.63
CA ASP A 96 -9.05 4.99 -16.58
C ASP A 96 -8.56 5.31 -15.17
N GLY A 97 -9.44 5.22 -14.18
CA GLY A 97 -9.09 5.44 -12.79
C GLY A 97 -9.86 4.48 -11.89
N ALA A 98 -9.31 4.20 -10.74
CA ALA A 98 -9.97 3.32 -9.77
C ALA A 98 -9.45 3.61 -8.38
N PHE A 99 -10.26 3.25 -7.38
CA PHE A 99 -9.74 3.17 -6.03
C PHE A 99 -10.23 1.89 -5.36
N ALA A 100 -9.45 1.44 -4.38
CA ALA A 100 -9.77 0.25 -3.63
C ALA A 100 -9.66 0.53 -2.14
N VAL A 101 -10.48 -0.15 -1.37
CA VAL A 101 -10.42 -0.15 0.09
C VAL A 101 -9.96 -1.53 0.52
N VAL A 102 -8.85 -1.58 1.25
CA VAL A 102 -8.19 -2.83 1.63
C VAL A 102 -7.93 -2.81 3.12
N ASP A 103 -8.40 -3.82 3.84
CA ASP A 103 -8.03 -4.01 5.23
C ASP A 103 -6.67 -4.70 5.28
N VAL A 104 -5.81 -4.19 6.15
CA VAL A 104 -4.41 -4.60 6.26
C VAL A 104 -4.14 -5.04 7.70
N ASP A 105 -3.52 -6.21 7.85
CA ASP A 105 -3.00 -6.68 9.13
C ASP A 105 -1.62 -7.26 8.86
N THR A 106 -0.59 -6.43 9.00
CA THR A 106 0.78 -6.77 8.68
C THR A 106 1.65 -6.59 9.92
N LEU A 107 2.34 -7.64 10.32
CA LEU A 107 3.23 -7.61 11.48
C LEU A 107 4.65 -7.89 11.05
N TRP A 108 5.53 -6.96 11.35
CA TRP A 108 6.97 -7.08 11.19
C TRP A 108 7.63 -7.22 12.55
N ARG A 109 8.73 -7.97 12.58
CA ARG A 109 9.54 -8.09 13.80
C ARG A 109 10.93 -7.54 13.52
N ALA A 110 11.36 -6.58 14.33
CA ALA A 110 12.68 -5.96 14.22
C ALA A 110 13.76 -6.92 14.75
N PRO A 111 15.04 -6.69 14.40
CA PRO A 111 16.14 -7.54 14.90
C PRO A 111 16.25 -7.62 16.41
N ASP A 112 15.79 -6.58 17.12
CA ASP A 112 15.78 -6.54 18.61
C ASP A 112 14.55 -7.24 19.20
N GLY A 113 13.68 -7.80 18.37
CA GLY A 113 12.47 -8.48 18.81
C GLY A 113 11.26 -7.60 18.95
N ALA A 114 11.38 -6.30 18.70
CA ALA A 114 10.24 -5.38 18.77
C ALA A 114 9.29 -5.61 17.60
N ASP A 115 8.00 -5.55 17.89
CA ASP A 115 6.97 -5.70 16.86
C ASP A 115 6.65 -4.35 16.23
N PHE A 116 6.43 -4.39 14.92
CA PHE A 116 6.01 -3.22 14.14
C PHE A 116 4.74 -3.60 13.39
N LEU A 117 3.62 -3.02 13.80
CA LEU A 117 2.29 -3.43 13.33
C LEU A 117 1.68 -2.39 12.41
N TRP A 118 1.27 -2.85 11.23
CA TRP A 118 0.43 -2.07 10.31
C TRP A 118 -0.95 -2.74 10.31
N CYS A 119 -1.91 -2.13 10.97
CA CYS A 119 -3.24 -2.71 11.07
C CYS A 119 -4.28 -1.61 10.88
N GLY A 120 -5.24 -1.86 10.00
CA GLY A 120 -6.32 -0.92 9.74
C GLY A 120 -6.76 -0.92 8.30
N ARG A 121 -7.39 0.18 7.89
CA ARG A 121 -8.01 0.29 6.57
C ARG A 121 -7.25 1.28 5.71
N ALA A 122 -6.85 0.84 4.53
CA ALA A 122 -6.10 1.66 3.57
C ALA A 122 -6.96 1.94 2.34
N CYS A 123 -6.78 3.15 1.80
CA CYS A 123 -7.37 3.56 0.52
C CYS A 123 -6.25 3.65 -0.51
N LYS A 124 -6.43 2.97 -1.63
CA LYS A 124 -5.44 2.91 -2.71
C LYS A 124 -6.06 3.45 -3.97
N ILE A 125 -5.40 4.42 -4.60
CA ILE A 125 -5.89 5.09 -5.79
C ILE A 125 -4.97 4.74 -6.97
N TYR A 126 -5.57 4.25 -8.06
CA TYR A 126 -4.86 3.77 -9.23
C TYR A 126 -5.24 4.57 -10.45
N THR A 127 -4.31 4.72 -11.38
CA THR A 127 -4.57 5.29 -12.70
C THR A 127 -4.06 4.32 -13.78
N LYS A 128 -4.75 4.32 -14.93
CA LYS A 128 -4.35 3.49 -16.05
C LYS A 128 -3.35 4.25 -16.92
N MET A 129 -2.16 3.70 -17.05
CA MET A 129 -1.07 4.22 -17.86
C MET A 129 -0.92 3.35 -19.12
N GLU A 130 -0.06 3.76 -20.04
CA GLU A 130 0.19 2.98 -21.26
C GLU A 130 0.71 1.57 -20.96
N ASP A 131 1.51 1.43 -19.91
CA ASP A 131 2.09 0.16 -19.50
C ASP A 131 1.30 -0.59 -18.42
N GLY A 132 0.08 -0.13 -18.15
CA GLY A 132 -0.82 -0.77 -17.19
C GLY A 132 -1.20 0.12 -16.02
N TRP A 133 -1.88 -0.46 -15.05
CA TRP A 133 -2.34 0.28 -13.87
C TRP A 133 -1.18 0.57 -12.92
N LYS A 134 -1.20 1.78 -12.34
CA LYS A 134 -0.20 2.20 -11.35
C LYS A 134 -0.89 2.81 -10.14
N LEU A 135 -0.31 2.59 -8.97
CA LEU A 135 -0.74 3.22 -7.72
C LEU A 135 -0.24 4.67 -7.71
N ILE A 136 -1.14 5.63 -7.60
CA ILE A 136 -0.79 7.06 -7.61
C ILE A 136 -0.95 7.73 -6.25
N ALA A 137 -1.75 7.14 -5.36
CA ALA A 137 -1.90 7.66 -4.01
C ALA A 137 -2.29 6.52 -3.08
N HIS A 138 -1.78 6.56 -1.87
CA HIS A 138 -2.06 5.57 -0.86
C HIS A 138 -2.13 6.27 0.48
N THR A 139 -3.22 6.08 1.21
CA THR A 139 -3.37 6.59 2.57
C THR A 139 -4.36 5.73 3.33
N GLY A 140 -4.43 5.92 4.64
CA GLY A 140 -5.39 5.18 5.45
C GLY A 140 -5.25 5.52 6.91
N LEU A 141 -6.11 4.90 7.71
CA LEU A 141 -6.04 4.99 9.15
C LEU A 141 -5.64 3.61 9.67
N LEU A 142 -4.44 3.50 10.16
CA LEU A 142 -3.94 2.27 10.76
C LEU A 142 -4.04 2.34 12.28
N GLU A 143 -4.27 1.18 12.87
CA GLU A 143 -4.12 1.02 14.30
C GLU A 143 -2.67 0.65 14.56
N TYR A 144 -1.94 1.54 15.20
CA TYR A 144 -0.54 1.28 15.55
C TYR A 144 -0.47 0.66 16.93
N SER A 145 0.56 -0.16 17.15
CA SER A 145 0.81 -0.68 18.49
C SER A 145 1.21 0.49 19.42
N ASP A 146 0.77 0.41 20.68
CA ASP A 146 0.98 1.47 21.68
C ASP A 146 2.37 1.42 22.31
N GLU A 147 3.35 0.97 21.59
CA GLU A 147 4.71 0.88 22.11
C GLU A 147 5.59 2.05 21.71
#